data_607f6c8fe989aa1f32481a33a364abd9
#
_entry.id   607f6c8fe989aa1f32481a33a364abd9
#
_cell.length_a   1.000
_cell.length_b   1.000
_cell.length_c   1.000
_cell.angle_alpha   90.00
_cell.angle_beta   90.00
_cell.angle_gamma   90.00
#
_symmetry.space_group_name_H-M   'P 1'
#
loop_
_entity.id
_entity.type
_entity.pdbx_description
1 polymer ?
#
loop_
_entity_poly.entity_id
_entity_poly.type
_entity_poly.pdbx_seq_one_letter_code
_entity_poly.pdbx_strand_id
1 'polypeptide(L)'
;ELHGYTNSNAGYEEVRQAVAESLNERFQTEFSAENILMTVGAAGGLNVILKTLINPQEEVIVFAPYFGEYRSYTSNVDGVLVEISPDTETFQPKLTEFAEKITPKTKAVIVNTPNNPTGVVYSEKTIREMARILEEKQKEYGTEIYLISDEPYRELAFDGVEVPYLTKYYKNTIVAYSYSKSLSLPGERIGYLVIPSEVADSCDVIAAAGVANRILGFVNAPTLLQKVVAKCIREKTDLTYYNRNRETLYEGLRQCGFSCIKPQGAFYLFVKSPIEDEKAFC
;
A
#
# COMPACT_ATOMS: atom_id res chain seq x y z
N GLU A 1 21.10 -14.06 18.81
CA GLU A 1 20.01 -15.04 18.92
C GLU A 1 19.05 -14.94 17.74
N LEU A 2 18.57 -16.09 17.21
CA LEU A 2 17.64 -16.13 16.06
C LEU A 2 16.17 -16.10 16.48
N HIS A 3 15.88 -16.37 17.75
CA HIS A 3 14.52 -16.63 18.24
C HIS A 3 14.12 -15.71 19.41
N GLY A 4 14.98 -14.74 19.78
CA GLY A 4 14.68 -13.77 20.83
C GLY A 4 13.77 -12.66 20.36
N TYR A 5 13.17 -11.93 21.28
CA TYR A 5 12.53 -10.65 20.98
C TYR A 5 13.54 -9.64 20.45
N THR A 6 13.07 -8.70 19.64
CA THR A 6 13.87 -7.55 19.23
C THR A 6 14.02 -6.56 20.39
N ASN A 7 15.13 -5.81 20.44
CA ASN A 7 15.34 -4.78 21.44
C ASN A 7 14.42 -3.56 21.27
N SER A 8 13.75 -3.46 20.15
CA SER A 8 12.81 -2.40 19.80
C SER A 8 11.54 -2.99 19.19
N ASN A 9 10.37 -2.42 19.49
CA ASN A 9 9.11 -2.77 18.82
C ASN A 9 9.15 -2.52 17.30
N ALA A 10 10.09 -1.70 16.82
CA ALA A 10 10.27 -1.42 15.39
C ALA A 10 11.02 -2.53 14.64
N GLY A 11 11.62 -3.50 15.34
CA GLY A 11 12.43 -4.56 14.73
C GLY A 11 13.94 -4.33 14.91
N TYR A 12 14.74 -5.28 14.40
CA TYR A 12 16.20 -5.16 14.45
C TYR A 12 16.70 -3.94 13.68
N GLU A 13 17.60 -3.16 14.30
CA GLU A 13 18.13 -1.93 13.69
C GLU A 13 18.88 -2.22 12.39
N GLU A 14 19.74 -3.25 12.39
CA GLU A 14 20.50 -3.65 11.21
C GLU A 14 19.60 -4.07 10.03
N VAL A 15 18.42 -4.65 10.31
CA VAL A 15 17.44 -5.02 9.29
C VAL A 15 16.75 -3.78 8.75
N ARG A 16 16.32 -2.88 9.63
CA ARG A 16 15.69 -1.61 9.26
C ARG A 16 16.64 -0.73 8.45
N GLN A 17 17.91 -0.70 8.82
CA GLN A 17 18.95 0.01 8.07
C GLN A 17 19.13 -0.58 6.67
N ALA A 18 19.18 -1.91 6.53
CA ALA A 18 19.29 -2.56 5.23
C ALA A 18 18.08 -2.26 4.33
N VAL A 19 16.87 -2.19 4.90
CA VAL A 19 15.65 -1.77 4.17
C VAL A 19 15.77 -0.33 3.70
N ALA A 20 16.17 0.60 4.60
CA ALA A 20 16.34 2.01 4.27
C ALA A 20 17.36 2.21 3.13
N GLU A 21 18.53 1.57 3.23
CA GLU A 21 19.57 1.63 2.20
C GLU A 21 19.08 1.13 0.85
N SER A 22 18.36 0.01 0.81
CA SER A 22 17.76 -0.54 -0.42
C SER A 22 16.76 0.42 -1.05
N LEU A 23 15.93 1.10 -0.24
CA LEU A 23 14.98 2.09 -0.72
C LEU A 23 15.69 3.33 -1.25
N ASN A 24 16.72 3.81 -0.55
CA ASN A 24 17.51 4.97 -0.96
C ASN A 24 18.23 4.71 -2.30
N GLU A 25 18.81 3.51 -2.47
CA GLU A 25 19.45 3.11 -3.73
C GLU A 25 18.45 3.09 -4.90
N ARG A 26 17.25 2.56 -4.66
CA ARG A 26 16.21 2.36 -5.70
C ARG A 26 15.45 3.63 -6.06
N PHE A 27 15.16 4.45 -5.08
CA PHE A 27 14.25 5.59 -5.23
C PHE A 27 14.90 6.94 -4.99
N GLN A 28 16.20 7.01 -4.71
CA GLN A 28 16.94 8.24 -4.39
C GLN A 28 16.26 9.02 -3.24
N THR A 29 15.97 8.31 -2.17
CA THR A 29 15.45 8.85 -0.91
C THR A 29 16.56 8.93 0.14
N GLU A 30 16.28 9.51 1.32
CA GLU A 30 17.25 9.67 2.41
C GLU A 30 16.72 9.06 3.72
N PHE A 31 16.19 7.84 3.64
CA PHE A 31 15.69 7.15 4.81
C PHE A 31 16.81 6.58 5.68
N SER A 32 16.55 6.50 6.97
CA SER A 32 17.37 5.81 7.96
C SER A 32 16.59 4.66 8.61
N ALA A 33 17.24 3.88 9.45
CA ALA A 33 16.58 2.86 10.25
C ALA A 33 15.41 3.40 11.09
N GLU A 34 15.46 4.67 11.49
CA GLU A 34 14.42 5.30 12.29
C GLU A 34 13.10 5.47 11.51
N ASN A 35 13.16 5.60 10.19
CA ASN A 35 11.98 5.71 9.34
C ASN A 35 11.29 4.37 9.08
N ILE A 36 11.90 3.25 9.46
CA ILE A 36 11.43 1.90 9.16
C ILE A 36 10.88 1.21 10.40
N LEU A 37 9.69 0.63 10.29
CA LEU A 37 9.10 -0.24 11.30
C LEU A 37 8.75 -1.58 10.67
N MET A 38 9.37 -2.68 11.15
CA MET A 38 9.09 -4.02 10.65
C MET A 38 7.73 -4.50 11.12
N THR A 39 6.94 -5.09 10.20
CA THR A 39 5.54 -5.45 10.45
C THR A 39 5.23 -6.90 10.08
N VAL A 40 4.08 -7.38 10.54
CA VAL A 40 3.53 -8.71 10.20
C VAL A 40 2.83 -8.62 8.82
N GLY A 41 3.64 -8.44 7.77
CA GLY A 41 3.18 -8.12 6.42
C GLY A 41 2.56 -6.72 6.30
N ALA A 42 2.13 -6.36 5.08
CA ALA A 42 1.43 -5.07 4.85
C ALA A 42 0.11 -5.00 5.61
N ALA A 43 -0.64 -6.10 5.73
CA ALA A 43 -1.89 -6.14 6.49
C ALA A 43 -1.70 -5.74 7.95
N GLY A 44 -0.65 -6.28 8.62
CA GLY A 44 -0.26 -5.84 9.96
C GLY A 44 0.14 -4.36 9.98
N GLY A 45 0.93 -3.94 9.01
CA GLY A 45 1.35 -2.54 8.86
C GLY A 45 0.16 -1.58 8.71
N LEU A 46 -0.82 -1.91 7.87
CA LEU A 46 -2.03 -1.12 7.69
C LEU A 46 -2.85 -0.99 8.99
N ASN A 47 -3.05 -2.10 9.71
CA ASN A 47 -3.73 -2.03 11.02
C ASN A 47 -2.93 -1.20 12.03
N VAL A 48 -1.61 -1.30 12.06
CA VAL A 48 -0.74 -0.49 12.91
C VAL A 48 -0.90 0.99 12.58
N ILE A 49 -0.77 1.39 11.31
CA ILE A 49 -0.80 2.80 10.96
C ILE A 49 -2.19 3.41 11.08
N LEU A 50 -3.24 2.67 10.75
CA LEU A 50 -4.62 3.13 10.98
C LEU A 50 -4.90 3.29 12.48
N LYS A 51 -4.44 2.35 13.34
CA LYS A 51 -4.56 2.49 14.81
C LYS A 51 -3.79 3.69 15.36
N THR A 52 -2.71 4.08 14.69
CA THR A 52 -1.89 5.23 15.05
C THR A 52 -2.55 6.55 14.68
N LEU A 53 -3.15 6.64 13.49
CA LEU A 53 -3.58 7.91 12.90
C LEU A 53 -5.05 8.23 13.12
N ILE A 54 -5.93 7.21 13.18
CA ILE A 54 -7.37 7.40 13.10
C ILE A 54 -8.01 7.47 14.49
N ASN A 55 -8.74 8.55 14.76
CA ASN A 55 -9.65 8.65 15.86
C ASN A 55 -11.06 8.16 15.46
N PRO A 56 -11.92 7.78 16.43
CA PRO A 56 -13.30 7.41 16.11
C PRO A 56 -14.03 8.46 15.26
N GLN A 57 -14.71 8.00 14.21
CA GLN A 57 -15.48 8.82 13.26
C GLN A 57 -14.63 9.69 12.30
N GLU A 58 -13.30 9.59 12.32
CA GLU A 58 -12.49 10.14 11.24
C GLU A 58 -12.59 9.28 9.98
N GLU A 59 -12.40 9.91 8.84
CA GLU A 59 -12.64 9.31 7.52
C GLU A 59 -11.36 8.79 6.89
N VAL A 60 -11.48 7.61 6.27
CA VAL A 60 -10.44 6.99 5.43
C VAL A 60 -10.99 6.83 4.02
N ILE A 61 -10.38 7.50 3.05
CA ILE A 61 -10.79 7.42 1.64
C ILE A 61 -10.10 6.27 0.94
N VAL A 62 -10.86 5.55 0.10
CA VAL A 62 -10.37 4.50 -0.80
C VAL A 62 -10.97 4.67 -2.19
N PHE A 63 -10.30 4.13 -3.21
CA PHE A 63 -10.72 4.19 -4.60
C PHE A 63 -11.25 2.82 -5.05
N ALA A 64 -12.54 2.75 -5.34
CA ALA A 64 -13.16 1.52 -5.82
C ALA A 64 -12.71 1.16 -7.27
N PRO A 65 -12.52 -0.13 -7.59
CA PRO A 65 -12.54 -1.26 -6.68
C PRO A 65 -11.24 -1.33 -5.86
N TYR A 66 -11.32 -1.78 -4.63
CA TYR A 66 -10.21 -1.83 -3.68
C TYR A 66 -10.16 -3.19 -2.96
N PHE A 67 -9.08 -3.45 -2.27
CA PHE A 67 -8.90 -4.63 -1.42
C PHE A 67 -9.90 -4.59 -0.25
N GLY A 68 -10.86 -5.53 -0.24
CA GLY A 68 -12.05 -5.49 0.62
C GLY A 68 -11.76 -5.33 2.12
N GLU A 69 -10.61 -5.82 2.59
CA GLU A 69 -10.20 -5.75 3.99
C GLU A 69 -9.94 -4.33 4.50
N TYR A 70 -9.75 -3.33 3.61
CA TYR A 70 -9.63 -1.93 4.06
C TYR A 70 -10.86 -1.47 4.84
N ARG A 71 -12.05 -1.98 4.48
CA ARG A 71 -13.29 -1.73 5.23
C ARG A 71 -13.16 -2.24 6.67
N SER A 72 -12.71 -3.48 6.83
CA SER A 72 -12.53 -4.09 8.16
C SER A 72 -11.45 -3.39 8.97
N TYR A 73 -10.32 -3.03 8.33
CA TYR A 73 -9.22 -2.34 9.02
C TYR A 73 -9.65 -0.95 9.51
N THR A 74 -10.42 -0.21 8.70
CA THR A 74 -10.97 1.08 9.09
C THR A 74 -11.99 0.93 10.23
N SER A 75 -12.87 -0.08 10.15
CA SER A 75 -13.86 -0.37 11.19
C SER A 75 -13.21 -0.78 12.51
N ASN A 76 -12.06 -1.48 12.48
CA ASN A 76 -11.33 -1.89 13.70
C ASN A 76 -10.84 -0.71 14.56
N VAL A 77 -10.80 0.48 13.98
CA VAL A 77 -10.39 1.71 14.68
C VAL A 77 -11.54 2.71 14.81
N ASP A 78 -12.78 2.26 14.64
CA ASP A 78 -13.99 3.08 14.65
C ASP A 78 -13.98 4.23 13.62
N GLY A 79 -13.18 4.10 12.56
CA GLY A 79 -13.12 5.02 11.45
C GLY A 79 -14.26 4.81 10.45
N VAL A 80 -14.49 5.80 9.60
CA VAL A 80 -15.50 5.79 8.54
C VAL A 80 -14.82 5.63 7.18
N LEU A 81 -15.16 4.55 6.47
CA LEU A 81 -14.65 4.35 5.11
C LEU A 81 -15.46 5.18 4.10
N VAL A 82 -14.77 6.02 3.33
CA VAL A 82 -15.34 6.82 2.25
C VAL A 82 -14.83 6.30 0.91
N GLU A 83 -15.75 5.89 0.04
CA GLU A 83 -15.43 5.28 -1.24
C GLU A 83 -15.53 6.29 -2.38
N ILE A 84 -14.50 6.37 -3.22
CA ILE A 84 -14.55 7.05 -4.51
C ILE A 84 -15.02 6.04 -5.56
N SER A 85 -16.03 6.41 -6.35
CA SER A 85 -16.60 5.54 -7.38
C SER A 85 -15.58 5.13 -8.44
N PRO A 86 -15.65 3.90 -8.98
CA PRO A 86 -14.69 3.45 -9.98
C PRO A 86 -14.86 4.21 -11.30
N ASP A 87 -13.76 4.50 -11.97
CA ASP A 87 -13.72 4.72 -13.40
C ASP A 87 -13.62 3.35 -14.08
N THR A 88 -14.71 2.87 -14.64
CA THR A 88 -14.78 1.52 -15.22
C THR A 88 -14.08 1.39 -16.59
N GLU A 89 -13.61 2.50 -17.17
CA GLU A 89 -12.87 2.49 -18.42
C GLU A 89 -11.36 2.37 -18.21
N THR A 90 -10.84 3.08 -17.19
CA THR A 90 -9.39 3.16 -16.94
C THR A 90 -8.95 2.62 -15.59
N PHE A 91 -9.85 2.53 -14.62
CA PHE A 91 -9.61 2.29 -13.21
C PHE A 91 -8.57 3.23 -12.58
N GLN A 92 -8.35 4.39 -13.20
CA GLN A 92 -7.63 5.49 -12.53
C GLN A 92 -8.57 6.17 -11.51
N PRO A 93 -8.05 6.75 -10.43
CA PRO A 93 -8.84 7.52 -9.47
C PRO A 93 -9.63 8.66 -10.11
N LYS A 94 -10.93 8.76 -9.77
CA LYS A 94 -11.79 9.89 -10.16
C LYS A 94 -11.46 11.10 -9.29
N LEU A 95 -10.53 11.93 -9.74
CA LEU A 95 -9.97 13.03 -8.95
C LEU A 95 -10.96 14.14 -8.63
N THR A 96 -11.96 14.39 -9.48
CA THR A 96 -13.03 15.36 -9.19
C THR A 96 -13.86 14.90 -8.00
N GLU A 97 -14.37 13.66 -8.03
CA GLU A 97 -15.13 13.08 -6.92
C GLU A 97 -14.27 12.97 -5.64
N PHE A 98 -12.98 12.65 -5.81
CA PHE A 98 -12.03 12.62 -4.70
C PHE A 98 -11.94 13.99 -4.00
N ALA A 99 -11.75 15.07 -4.76
CA ALA A 99 -11.68 16.42 -4.21
C ALA A 99 -12.98 16.84 -3.50
N GLU A 100 -14.14 16.43 -4.00
CA GLU A 100 -15.45 16.73 -3.43
C GLU A 100 -15.73 15.94 -2.13
N LYS A 101 -15.21 14.71 -2.02
CA LYS A 101 -15.45 13.84 -0.86
C LYS A 101 -14.46 14.04 0.29
N ILE A 102 -13.42 14.82 0.12
CA ILE A 102 -12.54 15.21 1.23
C ILE A 102 -13.26 16.20 2.13
N THR A 103 -13.33 15.91 3.42
CA THR A 103 -13.97 16.73 4.46
C THR A 103 -12.97 17.10 5.57
N PRO A 104 -13.30 17.99 6.51
CA PRO A 104 -12.47 18.24 7.69
C PRO A 104 -12.24 16.99 8.58
N LYS A 105 -13.01 15.92 8.39
CA LYS A 105 -12.85 14.64 9.08
C LYS A 105 -11.94 13.67 8.36
N THR A 106 -11.58 13.95 7.12
CA THR A 106 -10.68 13.08 6.32
C THR A 106 -9.30 13.07 6.92
N LYS A 107 -8.88 11.92 7.45
CA LYS A 107 -7.59 11.75 8.10
C LYS A 107 -6.59 10.98 7.24
N ALA A 108 -7.06 10.01 6.46
CA ALA A 108 -6.19 9.20 5.63
C ALA A 108 -6.81 8.87 4.27
N VAL A 109 -5.94 8.62 3.30
CA VAL A 109 -6.28 8.10 1.96
C VAL A 109 -5.42 6.87 1.71
N ILE A 110 -6.03 5.73 1.37
CA ILE A 110 -5.29 4.52 1.02
C ILE A 110 -5.21 4.40 -0.49
N VAL A 111 -3.98 4.29 -1.00
CA VAL A 111 -3.67 4.06 -2.42
C VAL A 111 -2.96 2.72 -2.54
N ASN A 112 -3.48 1.86 -3.43
CA ASN A 112 -2.87 0.58 -3.77
C ASN A 112 -2.53 0.56 -5.26
N THR A 113 -1.25 0.62 -5.59
CA THR A 113 -0.76 0.63 -6.97
C THR A 113 0.59 -0.11 -7.09
N PRO A 114 0.71 -1.15 -7.93
CA PRO A 114 -0.32 -1.78 -8.77
C PRO A 114 -1.53 -2.26 -7.97
N ASN A 115 -2.73 -2.07 -8.52
CA ASN A 115 -3.99 -2.19 -7.79
C ASN A 115 -4.46 -3.65 -7.68
N ASN A 116 -4.95 -4.02 -6.53
CA ASN A 116 -5.78 -5.17 -6.27
C ASN A 116 -7.25 -4.69 -6.14
N PRO A 117 -8.19 -5.05 -7.06
CA PRO A 117 -8.12 -6.22 -7.95
C PRO A 117 -7.87 -5.91 -9.44
N THR A 118 -7.64 -4.67 -9.85
CA THR A 118 -7.68 -4.30 -11.28
C THR A 118 -6.38 -4.57 -12.05
N GLY A 119 -5.25 -4.66 -11.34
CA GLY A 119 -3.94 -4.75 -11.97
C GLY A 119 -3.45 -3.44 -12.63
N VAL A 120 -4.17 -2.34 -12.45
CA VAL A 120 -3.81 -1.04 -13.03
C VAL A 120 -2.74 -0.36 -12.17
N VAL A 121 -1.77 0.28 -12.83
CA VAL A 121 -0.82 1.18 -12.20
C VAL A 121 -1.34 2.62 -12.32
N TYR A 122 -1.43 3.33 -11.21
CA TYR A 122 -1.82 4.74 -11.24
C TYR A 122 -0.71 5.58 -11.87
N SER A 123 -1.10 6.41 -12.84
CA SER A 123 -0.14 7.22 -13.58
C SER A 123 0.52 8.27 -12.69
N GLU A 124 1.76 8.65 -13.03
CA GLU A 124 2.45 9.75 -12.34
C GLU A 124 1.61 11.03 -12.35
N LYS A 125 0.93 11.32 -13.47
CA LYS A 125 0.02 12.47 -13.58
C LYS A 125 -1.12 12.39 -12.56
N THR A 126 -1.72 11.21 -12.40
CA THR A 126 -2.78 10.96 -11.41
C THR A 126 -2.27 11.20 -9.99
N ILE A 127 -1.07 10.69 -9.67
CA ILE A 127 -0.47 10.85 -8.33
C ILE A 127 -0.12 12.32 -8.05
N ARG A 128 0.45 13.05 -9.01
CA ARG A 128 0.75 14.47 -8.85
C ARG A 128 -0.51 15.31 -8.59
N GLU A 129 -1.56 15.04 -9.32
CA GLU A 129 -2.83 15.75 -9.14
C GLU A 129 -3.50 15.39 -7.81
N MET A 130 -3.44 14.12 -7.39
CA MET A 130 -3.89 13.70 -6.06
C MET A 130 -3.14 14.44 -4.95
N ALA A 131 -1.81 14.52 -5.06
CA ALA A 131 -0.97 15.26 -4.12
C ALA A 131 -1.37 16.74 -4.02
N ARG A 132 -1.56 17.39 -5.18
CA ARG A 132 -2.03 18.79 -5.25
C ARG A 132 -3.38 18.98 -4.53
N ILE A 133 -4.34 18.10 -4.78
CA ILE A 133 -5.66 18.14 -4.12
C ILE A 133 -5.50 17.98 -2.60
N LEU A 134 -4.68 17.05 -2.14
CA LEU A 134 -4.43 16.85 -0.70
C LEU A 134 -3.80 18.07 -0.05
N GLU A 135 -2.79 18.69 -0.69
CA GLU A 135 -2.15 19.91 -0.18
C GLU A 135 -3.14 21.10 -0.08
N GLU A 136 -4.00 21.25 -1.09
CA GLU A 136 -5.04 22.29 -1.08
C GLU A 136 -6.06 22.07 0.03
N LYS A 137 -6.51 20.82 0.21
CA LYS A 137 -7.49 20.45 1.23
C LYS A 137 -6.94 20.57 2.65
N GLN A 138 -5.69 20.16 2.89
CA GLN A 138 -5.00 20.39 4.16
C GLN A 138 -4.95 21.87 4.52
N LYS A 139 -4.60 22.70 3.55
CA LYS A 139 -4.56 24.17 3.74
C LYS A 139 -5.94 24.76 3.98
N GLU A 140 -6.95 24.25 3.26
CA GLU A 140 -8.35 24.72 3.40
C GLU A 140 -8.91 24.42 4.80
N TYR A 141 -8.66 23.20 5.32
CA TYR A 141 -9.25 22.74 6.58
C TYR A 141 -8.36 22.93 7.80
N GLY A 142 -7.07 23.21 7.60
CA GLY A 142 -6.10 23.32 8.69
C GLY A 142 -5.85 21.99 9.41
N THR A 143 -6.00 20.87 8.69
CA THR A 143 -5.83 19.51 9.23
C THR A 143 -4.81 18.74 8.40
N GLU A 144 -4.11 17.79 9.04
CA GLU A 144 -3.20 16.90 8.31
C GLU A 144 -3.96 15.70 7.73
N ILE A 145 -3.70 15.41 6.44
CA ILE A 145 -4.23 14.24 5.75
C ILE A 145 -3.05 13.36 5.35
N TYR A 146 -3.09 12.08 5.72
CA TYR A 146 -2.02 11.14 5.43
C TYR A 146 -2.35 10.29 4.20
N LEU A 147 -1.40 10.12 3.30
CA LEU A 147 -1.48 9.19 2.18
C LEU A 147 -0.82 7.89 2.57
N ILE A 148 -1.57 6.81 2.63
CA ILE A 148 -1.07 5.46 2.92
C ILE A 148 -0.90 4.72 1.60
N SER A 149 0.34 4.49 1.21
CA SER A 149 0.69 3.73 0.00
C SER A 149 0.83 2.25 0.35
N ASP A 150 -0.16 1.44 -0.04
CA ASP A 150 -0.13 -0.01 0.13
C ASP A 150 0.54 -0.66 -1.08
N GLU A 151 1.76 -1.19 -0.92
CA GLU A 151 2.67 -1.55 -1.99
C GLU A 151 3.08 -3.04 -2.06
N PRO A 152 2.22 -4.01 -1.82
CA PRO A 152 2.62 -5.43 -1.85
C PRO A 152 2.94 -5.92 -3.27
N TYR A 153 2.53 -5.17 -4.31
CA TYR A 153 2.68 -5.55 -5.73
C TYR A 153 3.70 -4.69 -6.48
N ARG A 154 4.42 -3.80 -5.82
CA ARG A 154 5.36 -2.86 -6.46
C ARG A 154 6.32 -3.54 -7.44
N GLU A 155 6.84 -4.71 -7.09
CA GLU A 155 7.81 -5.46 -7.91
C GLU A 155 7.15 -6.23 -9.06
N LEU A 156 5.83 -6.34 -9.06
CA LEU A 156 5.04 -7.02 -10.08
C LEU A 156 4.47 -6.01 -11.07
N ALA A 157 5.33 -5.31 -11.79
CA ALA A 157 4.97 -4.43 -12.90
C ALA A 157 5.50 -5.00 -14.22
N PHE A 158 4.70 -4.92 -15.28
CA PHE A 158 4.97 -5.54 -16.58
C PHE A 158 5.21 -4.49 -17.65
N ASP A 159 5.76 -4.92 -18.77
CA ASP A 159 5.95 -4.12 -20.00
C ASP A 159 6.75 -2.82 -19.76
N GLY A 160 7.64 -2.79 -18.76
CA GLY A 160 8.45 -1.63 -18.42
C GLY A 160 7.67 -0.48 -17.77
N VAL A 161 6.46 -0.74 -17.29
CA VAL A 161 5.67 0.27 -16.57
C VAL A 161 6.36 0.63 -15.25
N GLU A 162 6.62 1.92 -15.04
CA GLU A 162 7.15 2.43 -13.80
C GLU A 162 6.03 2.68 -12.77
N VAL A 163 6.22 2.14 -11.57
CA VAL A 163 5.30 2.38 -10.44
C VAL A 163 5.79 3.59 -9.67
N PRO A 164 5.04 4.71 -9.62
CA PRO A 164 5.45 5.89 -8.88
C PRO A 164 5.72 5.58 -7.41
N TYR A 165 6.78 6.14 -6.82
CA TYR A 165 7.04 6.04 -5.39
C TYR A 165 6.44 7.25 -4.70
N LEU A 166 5.33 7.06 -3.98
CA LEU A 166 4.41 8.14 -3.61
C LEU A 166 5.02 9.18 -2.66
N THR A 167 6.00 8.80 -1.84
CA THR A 167 6.73 9.72 -0.96
C THR A 167 7.41 10.88 -1.70
N LYS A 168 7.71 10.70 -2.99
CA LYS A 168 8.30 11.74 -3.84
C LYS A 168 7.31 12.82 -4.29
N TYR A 169 6.02 12.60 -4.11
CA TYR A 169 4.98 13.48 -4.63
C TYR A 169 4.19 14.19 -3.52
N TYR A 170 4.08 13.55 -2.36
CA TYR A 170 3.33 14.09 -1.24
C TYR A 170 4.06 13.79 0.08
N LYS A 171 4.39 14.83 0.85
CA LYS A 171 5.21 14.72 2.07
C LYS A 171 4.60 13.85 3.16
N ASN A 172 3.26 13.92 3.34
CA ASN A 172 2.55 13.13 4.35
C ASN A 172 2.23 11.71 3.85
N THR A 173 3.18 11.07 3.16
CA THR A 173 3.02 9.71 2.64
C THR A 173 3.71 8.69 3.55
N ILE A 174 2.97 7.67 3.94
CA ILE A 174 3.44 6.51 4.69
C ILE A 174 3.31 5.28 3.79
N VAL A 175 4.36 4.46 3.68
CA VAL A 175 4.36 3.27 2.83
C VAL A 175 4.15 2.02 3.69
N ALA A 176 3.23 1.15 3.28
CA ALA A 176 3.05 -0.20 3.81
C ALA A 176 3.50 -1.22 2.75
N TYR A 177 4.53 -2.00 3.05
CA TYR A 177 5.12 -2.96 2.13
C TYR A 177 5.08 -4.38 2.68
N SER A 178 5.04 -5.37 1.78
CA SER A 178 5.10 -6.79 2.13
C SER A 178 6.02 -7.57 1.20
N TYR A 179 6.82 -8.46 1.77
CA TYR A 179 7.62 -9.44 1.02
C TYR A 179 6.81 -10.64 0.52
N SER A 180 5.50 -10.64 0.75
CA SER A 180 4.59 -11.73 0.33
C SER A 180 4.66 -12.03 -1.16
N LYS A 181 4.90 -11.03 -2.01
CA LYS A 181 4.91 -11.16 -3.47
C LYS A 181 6.31 -11.10 -4.05
N SER A 182 7.11 -10.12 -3.61
CA SER A 182 8.47 -9.91 -4.11
C SER A 182 9.44 -11.06 -3.79
N LEU A 183 9.28 -11.72 -2.64
CA LEU A 183 10.10 -12.87 -2.25
C LEU A 183 9.30 -14.17 -2.15
N SER A 184 8.02 -14.17 -2.57
CA SER A 184 7.14 -15.35 -2.49
C SER A 184 7.00 -15.90 -1.06
N LEU A 185 6.92 -15.03 -0.06
CA LEU A 185 6.83 -15.35 1.37
C LEU A 185 5.46 -14.98 1.99
N PRO A 186 4.30 -15.31 1.37
CA PRO A 186 3.00 -14.86 1.89
C PRO A 186 2.66 -15.47 3.25
N GLY A 187 3.08 -16.69 3.51
CA GLY A 187 2.85 -17.41 4.78
C GLY A 187 3.72 -16.92 5.93
N GLU A 188 4.86 -16.30 5.64
CA GLU A 188 5.84 -15.89 6.64
C GLU A 188 5.51 -14.55 7.32
N ARG A 189 4.54 -13.82 6.80
CA ARG A 189 3.99 -12.61 7.40
C ARG A 189 5.06 -11.56 7.74
N ILE A 190 5.84 -11.15 6.75
CA ILE A 190 6.92 -10.17 6.93
C ILE A 190 6.77 -8.99 5.96
N GLY A 191 6.93 -7.79 6.47
CA GLY A 191 6.83 -6.52 5.75
C GLY A 191 7.38 -5.38 6.58
N TYR A 192 7.11 -4.15 6.15
CA TYR A 192 7.52 -2.95 6.88
C TYR A 192 6.60 -1.77 6.58
N LEU A 193 6.62 -0.79 7.48
CA LEU A 193 6.18 0.58 7.22
C LEU A 193 7.40 1.47 6.97
N VAL A 194 7.25 2.44 6.07
CA VAL A 194 8.15 3.59 5.95
C VAL A 194 7.40 4.82 6.40
N ILE A 195 7.92 5.51 7.41
CA ILE A 195 7.39 6.78 7.89
C ILE A 195 8.50 7.83 7.70
N PRO A 196 8.51 8.53 6.56
CA PRO A 196 9.51 9.56 6.25
C PRO A 196 9.56 10.66 7.30
N SER A 197 10.71 11.31 7.44
CA SER A 197 10.91 12.42 8.38
C SER A 197 10.10 13.66 8.00
N GLU A 198 9.69 13.78 6.73
CA GLU A 198 8.86 14.85 6.18
C GLU A 198 7.38 14.74 6.56
N VAL A 199 6.95 13.57 7.02
CA VAL A 199 5.59 13.35 7.51
C VAL A 199 5.33 14.25 8.71
N ALA A 200 4.14 14.87 8.74
CA ALA A 200 3.73 15.68 9.89
C ALA A 200 3.79 14.86 11.19
N ASP A 201 4.38 15.45 12.22
CA ASP A 201 4.56 14.82 13.53
C ASP A 201 5.28 13.44 13.46
N SER A 202 6.21 13.28 12.51
CA SER A 202 6.84 11.99 12.18
C SER A 202 7.39 11.24 13.38
N CYS A 203 8.06 11.95 14.32
CA CYS A 203 8.61 11.34 15.53
C CYS A 203 7.50 10.73 16.41
N ASP A 204 6.39 11.44 16.59
CA ASP A 204 5.24 10.98 17.37
C ASP A 204 4.51 9.85 16.65
N VAL A 205 4.35 9.95 15.34
CA VAL A 205 3.75 8.88 14.50
C VAL A 205 4.58 7.60 14.59
N ILE A 206 5.91 7.67 14.48
CA ILE A 206 6.80 6.52 14.62
C ILE A 206 6.69 5.90 16.02
N ALA A 207 6.73 6.72 17.06
CA ALA A 207 6.62 6.25 18.44
C ALA A 207 5.24 5.58 18.69
N ALA A 208 4.17 6.22 18.26
CA ALA A 208 2.81 5.69 18.40
C ALA A 208 2.61 4.41 17.56
N ALA A 209 3.18 4.32 16.36
CA ALA A 209 3.14 3.10 15.54
C ALA A 209 3.86 1.93 16.24
N GLY A 210 4.98 2.18 16.92
CA GLY A 210 5.65 1.18 17.76
C GLY A 210 4.77 0.68 18.90
N VAL A 211 4.05 1.58 19.56
CA VAL A 211 3.06 1.22 20.59
C VAL A 211 1.88 0.44 19.98
N ALA A 212 1.32 0.91 18.87
CA ALA A 212 0.23 0.25 18.17
C ALA A 212 0.61 -1.18 17.75
N ASN A 213 1.81 -1.38 17.20
CA ASN A 213 2.33 -2.70 16.85
C ASN A 213 2.33 -3.66 18.06
N ARG A 214 2.66 -3.17 19.24
CA ARG A 214 2.65 -3.95 20.46
C ARG A 214 1.24 -4.25 20.98
N ILE A 215 0.38 -3.24 21.07
CA ILE A 215 -0.97 -3.41 21.69
C ILE A 215 -1.96 -4.14 20.79
N LEU A 216 -1.72 -4.17 19.46
CA LEU A 216 -2.48 -5.02 18.53
C LEU A 216 -2.11 -6.50 18.64
N GLY A 217 -1.17 -6.85 19.51
CA GLY A 217 -0.76 -8.22 19.77
C GLY A 217 0.35 -8.74 18.87
N PHE A 218 0.87 -7.94 17.93
CA PHE A 218 1.99 -8.35 17.07
C PHE A 218 3.31 -8.37 17.84
N VAL A 219 3.50 -7.44 18.77
CA VAL A 219 4.70 -7.22 19.60
C VAL A 219 5.92 -6.83 18.75
N ASN A 220 6.32 -7.69 17.83
CA ASN A 220 7.32 -7.44 16.78
C ASN A 220 7.06 -8.36 15.58
N ALA A 221 7.58 -8.01 14.43
CA ALA A 221 7.58 -8.89 13.26
C ALA A 221 8.44 -10.15 13.52
N PRO A 222 8.19 -11.29 12.83
CA PRO A 222 8.93 -12.54 13.02
C PRO A 222 10.44 -12.35 12.90
N THR A 223 11.18 -12.56 13.99
CA THR A 223 12.59 -12.18 14.11
C THR A 223 13.51 -12.94 13.17
N LEU A 224 13.27 -14.24 12.98
CA LEU A 224 14.02 -15.04 12.00
C LEU A 224 13.84 -14.44 10.59
N LEU A 225 12.59 -14.12 10.22
CA LEU A 225 12.27 -13.60 8.89
C LEU A 225 12.83 -12.18 8.66
N GLN A 226 12.92 -11.35 9.68
CA GLN A 226 13.63 -10.07 9.58
C GLN A 226 15.07 -10.28 9.10
N LYS A 227 15.80 -11.23 9.68
CA LYS A 227 17.19 -11.53 9.28
C LYS A 227 17.29 -12.18 7.90
N VAL A 228 16.30 -12.99 7.51
CA VAL A 228 16.23 -13.57 6.16
C VAL A 228 16.03 -12.48 5.11
N VAL A 229 15.04 -11.61 5.29
CA VAL A 229 14.76 -10.56 4.29
C VAL A 229 15.91 -9.58 4.14
N ALA A 230 16.63 -9.24 5.21
CA ALA A 230 17.83 -8.39 5.12
C ALA A 230 18.90 -8.98 4.21
N LYS A 231 19.06 -10.31 4.20
CA LYS A 231 20.00 -11.02 3.31
C LYS A 231 19.49 -11.12 1.87
N CYS A 232 18.17 -11.15 1.68
CA CYS A 232 17.53 -11.29 0.38
C CYS A 232 17.02 -9.95 -0.18
N ILE A 233 17.41 -8.82 0.41
CA ILE A 233 16.85 -7.50 0.10
C ILE A 233 17.05 -7.07 -1.36
N ARG A 234 18.06 -7.61 -2.04
CA ARG A 234 18.38 -7.32 -3.44
C ARG A 234 17.86 -8.37 -4.43
N GLU A 235 17.26 -9.45 -3.93
CA GLU A 235 16.68 -10.47 -4.78
C GLU A 235 15.45 -9.91 -5.50
N LYS A 236 15.24 -10.41 -6.73
CA LYS A 236 14.15 -9.96 -7.60
C LYS A 236 13.23 -11.11 -7.93
N THR A 237 11.94 -10.77 -8.03
CA THR A 237 10.91 -11.70 -8.53
C THR A 237 11.18 -12.02 -10.00
N ASP A 238 11.07 -13.29 -10.38
CA ASP A 238 11.01 -13.69 -11.79
C ASP A 238 9.66 -13.30 -12.39
N LEU A 239 9.64 -12.21 -13.13
CA LEU A 239 8.43 -11.71 -13.78
C LEU A 239 8.05 -12.52 -15.02
N THR A 240 8.92 -13.33 -15.56
CA THR A 240 8.70 -14.10 -16.81
C THR A 240 7.51 -15.04 -16.65
N TYR A 241 7.45 -15.75 -15.53
CA TYR A 241 6.34 -16.66 -15.22
C TYR A 241 5.00 -15.92 -15.09
N TYR A 242 4.99 -14.85 -14.31
CA TYR A 242 3.77 -14.03 -14.11
C TYR A 242 3.31 -13.38 -15.42
N ASN A 243 4.25 -12.85 -16.20
CA ASN A 243 3.92 -12.22 -17.47
C ASN A 243 3.33 -13.22 -18.47
N ARG A 244 3.92 -14.43 -18.58
CA ARG A 244 3.37 -15.49 -19.44
C ARG A 244 1.94 -15.85 -19.04
N ASN A 245 1.67 -16.01 -17.75
CA ASN A 245 0.31 -16.32 -17.26
C ASN A 245 -0.66 -15.18 -17.55
N ARG A 246 -0.23 -13.93 -17.35
CA ARG A 246 -1.00 -12.72 -17.66
C ARG A 246 -1.40 -12.69 -19.14
N GLU A 247 -0.45 -12.85 -20.04
CA GLU A 247 -0.69 -12.85 -21.49
C GLU A 247 -1.65 -13.99 -21.89
N THR A 248 -1.38 -15.19 -21.42
CA THR A 248 -2.21 -16.38 -21.74
C THR A 248 -3.66 -16.18 -21.30
N LEU A 249 -3.88 -15.70 -20.08
CA LEU A 249 -5.23 -15.47 -19.56
C LEU A 249 -5.91 -14.29 -20.26
N TYR A 250 -5.21 -13.18 -20.46
CA TYR A 250 -5.75 -11.99 -21.10
C TYR A 250 -6.21 -12.29 -22.54
N GLU A 251 -5.36 -12.92 -23.34
CA GLU A 251 -5.69 -13.26 -24.72
C GLU A 251 -6.79 -14.33 -24.80
N GLY A 252 -6.72 -15.36 -23.93
CA GLY A 252 -7.74 -16.39 -23.89
C GLY A 252 -9.13 -15.85 -23.52
N LEU A 253 -9.24 -14.99 -22.54
CA LEU A 253 -10.49 -14.33 -22.15
C LEU A 253 -11.05 -13.46 -23.30
N ARG A 254 -10.20 -12.70 -23.97
CA ARG A 254 -10.60 -11.89 -25.12
C ARG A 254 -11.11 -12.74 -26.28
N GLN A 255 -10.46 -13.85 -26.58
CA GLN A 255 -10.92 -14.81 -27.60
C GLN A 255 -12.27 -15.42 -27.25
N CYS A 256 -12.57 -15.59 -25.97
CA CYS A 256 -13.88 -16.02 -25.47
C CYS A 256 -14.94 -14.88 -25.43
N GLY A 257 -14.58 -13.67 -25.87
CA GLY A 257 -15.52 -12.54 -25.94
C GLY A 257 -15.63 -11.71 -24.64
N PHE A 258 -14.80 -11.98 -23.63
CA PHE A 258 -14.78 -11.15 -22.42
C PHE A 258 -14.05 -9.83 -22.62
N SER A 259 -14.48 -8.83 -21.89
CA SER A 259 -13.85 -7.51 -21.84
C SER A 259 -13.12 -7.32 -20.50
N CYS A 260 -11.85 -6.94 -20.58
CA CYS A 260 -11.04 -6.55 -19.42
C CYS A 260 -9.91 -5.61 -19.85
N ILE A 261 -9.44 -4.79 -18.92
CA ILE A 261 -8.22 -4.00 -19.10
C ILE A 261 -7.03 -4.95 -18.96
N LYS A 262 -6.03 -4.79 -19.83
CA LYS A 262 -4.77 -5.53 -19.69
C LYS A 262 -4.05 -5.04 -18.43
N PRO A 263 -3.78 -5.92 -17.45
CA PRO A 263 -3.12 -5.50 -16.22
C PRO A 263 -1.70 -5.01 -16.49
N GLN A 264 -1.34 -3.89 -15.88
CA GLN A 264 0.00 -3.34 -15.93
C GLN A 264 0.88 -3.88 -14.79
N GLY A 265 0.25 -4.42 -13.75
CA GLY A 265 0.94 -4.97 -12.59
C GLY A 265 0.05 -5.93 -11.79
N ALA A 266 0.56 -6.36 -10.63
CA ALA A 266 -0.05 -7.39 -9.80
C ALA A 266 -0.24 -8.73 -10.55
N PHE A 267 -1.17 -9.57 -10.14
CA PHE A 267 -1.46 -10.84 -10.82
C PHE A 267 -2.99 -11.08 -10.93
N TYR A 268 -3.75 -9.99 -11.09
CA TYR A 268 -5.19 -10.01 -11.21
C TYR A 268 -5.61 -9.62 -12.63
N LEU A 269 -6.67 -10.24 -13.09
CA LEU A 269 -7.45 -9.83 -14.25
C LEU A 269 -8.86 -9.48 -13.78
N PHE A 270 -9.23 -8.23 -13.91
CA PHE A 270 -10.55 -7.73 -13.51
C PHE A 270 -11.46 -7.73 -14.73
N VAL A 271 -12.25 -8.78 -14.84
CA VAL A 271 -13.05 -9.09 -16.05
C VAL A 271 -14.46 -8.56 -15.88
N LYS A 272 -14.98 -7.88 -16.92
CA LYS A 272 -16.37 -7.44 -16.91
C LYS A 272 -17.30 -8.65 -17.07
N SER A 273 -18.30 -8.78 -16.20
CA SER A 273 -19.35 -9.79 -16.32
C SER A 273 -20.10 -9.62 -17.65
N PRO A 274 -20.39 -10.72 -18.36
CA PRO A 274 -21.18 -10.67 -19.62
C PRO A 274 -22.67 -10.41 -19.36
N ILE A 275 -23.13 -10.51 -18.12
CA ILE A 275 -24.51 -10.22 -17.70
C ILE A 275 -24.51 -9.18 -16.57
N GLU A 276 -25.63 -8.48 -16.37
CA GLU A 276 -25.76 -7.43 -15.34
C GLU A 276 -25.63 -7.98 -13.91
N ASP A 277 -26.16 -9.17 -13.67
CA ASP A 277 -26.03 -9.86 -12.38
C ASP A 277 -24.70 -10.65 -12.34
N GLU A 278 -23.62 -9.98 -11.93
CA GLU A 278 -22.31 -10.60 -11.80
C GLU A 278 -22.26 -11.75 -10.78
N LYS A 279 -23.15 -11.71 -9.76
CA LYS A 279 -23.23 -12.78 -8.74
C LYS A 279 -23.87 -14.03 -9.28
N ALA A 280 -24.87 -13.88 -10.16
CA ALA A 280 -25.49 -15.02 -10.84
C ALA A 280 -24.56 -15.62 -11.89
N PHE A 281 -23.58 -14.84 -12.41
CA PHE A 281 -22.59 -15.32 -13.34
C PHE A 281 -21.50 -16.17 -12.65
N CYS A 282 -21.05 -15.79 -11.44
CA CYS A 282 -20.05 -16.51 -10.66
C CYS A 282 -20.64 -17.69 -9.88
#